data_00e0dbab711c8baa6e31ed787cdcc015
#
_entry.id   00e0dbab711c8baa6e31ed787cdcc015
#
_cell.length_a   1.000
_cell.length_b   1.000
_cell.length_c   1.000
_cell.angle_alpha   90.00
_cell.angle_beta   90.00
_cell.angle_gamma   90.00
#
_symmetry.space_group_name_H-M   'P 1'
#
loop_
_entity.id
_entity.type
_entity.pdbx_description
1 polymer ?
#
loop_
_entity_poly.entity_id
_entity_poly.type
_entity_poly.pdbx_seq_one_letter_code
_entity_poly.pdbx_strand_id
1 'polypeptide(L)'
;MSLVAIVGRPNVGKSTLFNRLVGQRQAIVDAAAGTTRDRHYGKTDWNGREFSIIDTGGYAVNSDDIFEDEIRRQVLLAIEEADVILFLVEVTTGITDLDMMMAEILRRAKKRTILVCNKVDNYDLIYSSHEFYSLGLGDPMCISSMSGSGTGDLMDEILRHLPEDCEAEHEEDLPRITIVGRPNVGKSSMTNALLGEERNIVTDIAGTTRDSIHTRYNKYGMDFYLVDTAGMRKKGKTMEDLEFYSVMRSIRAIEASDVCILMLDAQQGLESQDLNIHNLIVRNRKGCVIVVNKWDLVEKDNNTMKEWREFLEKRLSPFSDIPIIFTSVLNKQRILEVLQTAIRVCKSRSRRIPTSEFNDFMLPIIEETPPPSTKGKYIRIKYAMQLPTPTPQFVFFCNLPQYIRENYRRFLENAIRGHWDFSGVPIQIYFRQK
;
A
#
# COMPACT_ATOMS: atom_id res chain seq x y z
N MET A 1 -8.49 -6.80 -3.82
CA MET A 1 -7.88 -5.81 -4.74
C MET A 1 -6.82 -6.52 -5.57
N SER A 2 -6.81 -6.29 -6.88
CA SER A 2 -5.97 -7.06 -7.81
C SER A 2 -4.57 -6.44 -7.92
N LEU A 3 -3.53 -7.29 -8.06
CA LEU A 3 -2.13 -6.89 -8.14
C LEU A 3 -1.52 -7.30 -9.49
N VAL A 4 -0.90 -6.34 -10.17
CA VAL A 4 -0.19 -6.52 -11.44
C VAL A 4 1.30 -6.34 -11.21
N ALA A 5 2.12 -7.32 -11.60
CA ALA A 5 3.57 -7.23 -11.49
C ALA A 5 4.23 -7.01 -12.85
N ILE A 6 5.16 -6.07 -12.93
CA ILE A 6 5.98 -5.85 -14.12
C ILE A 6 7.31 -6.61 -13.92
N VAL A 7 7.56 -7.59 -14.77
CA VAL A 7 8.81 -8.37 -14.78
C VAL A 7 9.52 -8.23 -16.13
N GLY A 8 10.82 -8.44 -16.15
CA GLY A 8 11.64 -8.37 -17.35
C GLY A 8 13.09 -8.08 -16.99
N ARG A 9 14.01 -8.28 -17.92
CA ARG A 9 15.44 -7.99 -17.73
C ARG A 9 15.71 -6.50 -17.41
N PRO A 10 16.87 -6.13 -16.92
CA PRO A 10 17.25 -4.74 -16.72
C PRO A 10 17.16 -3.91 -18.02
N ASN A 11 16.86 -2.64 -17.89
CA ASN A 11 16.84 -1.64 -18.96
C ASN A 11 15.76 -1.79 -20.06
N VAL A 12 14.84 -2.75 -19.97
CA VAL A 12 13.70 -2.89 -20.91
C VAL A 12 12.64 -1.80 -20.72
N GLY A 13 12.76 -0.96 -19.68
CA GLY A 13 11.83 0.15 -19.43
C GLY A 13 10.74 -0.12 -18.39
N LYS A 14 10.94 -1.08 -17.47
CA LYS A 14 9.96 -1.41 -16.41
C LYS A 14 9.52 -0.19 -15.60
N SER A 15 10.47 0.55 -15.06
CA SER A 15 10.18 1.74 -14.24
C SER A 15 9.55 2.88 -15.07
N THR A 16 9.89 2.97 -16.35
CA THR A 16 9.25 3.94 -17.26
C THR A 16 7.78 3.58 -17.47
N LEU A 17 7.50 2.30 -17.73
CA LEU A 17 6.14 1.79 -17.89
C LEU A 17 5.35 1.98 -16.57
N PHE A 18 5.93 1.58 -15.46
CA PHE A 18 5.34 1.75 -14.13
C PHE A 18 4.92 3.21 -13.87
N ASN A 19 5.85 4.15 -14.06
CA ASN A 19 5.58 5.57 -13.88
C ASN A 19 4.49 6.08 -14.84
N ARG A 20 4.43 5.56 -16.07
CA ARG A 20 3.40 5.90 -17.05
C ARG A 20 2.02 5.41 -16.60
N LEU A 21 1.90 4.16 -16.19
CA LEU A 21 0.61 3.56 -15.83
C LEU A 21 0.07 4.13 -14.52
N VAL A 22 0.94 4.41 -13.54
CA VAL A 22 0.57 5.01 -12.25
C VAL A 22 0.39 6.53 -12.38
N GLY A 23 1.20 7.20 -13.20
CA GLY A 23 1.24 8.67 -13.31
C GLY A 23 0.05 9.30 -14.03
N GLN A 24 -0.73 8.56 -14.77
CA GLN A 24 -1.91 9.09 -15.49
C GLN A 24 -2.96 9.68 -14.54
N ARG A 25 -3.02 9.27 -13.28
CA ARG A 25 -3.98 9.78 -12.28
C ARG A 25 -3.37 10.76 -11.27
N GLN A 26 -2.08 10.73 -10.99
CA GLN A 26 -1.46 11.66 -10.02
C GLN A 26 -1.62 13.13 -10.41
N ALA A 27 -1.80 13.44 -11.69
CA ALA A 27 -2.05 14.79 -12.18
C ALA A 27 -3.40 15.37 -11.74
N ILE A 28 -4.37 14.55 -11.30
CA ILE A 28 -5.73 14.99 -10.97
C ILE A 28 -6.02 14.96 -9.45
N VAL A 29 -5.35 14.11 -8.67
CA VAL A 29 -5.75 13.81 -7.27
C VAL A 29 -4.70 14.18 -6.22
N ASP A 30 -3.40 14.11 -6.50
CA ASP A 30 -2.35 14.28 -5.49
C ASP A 30 -1.25 15.28 -5.88
N ALA A 31 -1.58 16.57 -5.80
CA ALA A 31 -0.55 17.61 -5.72
C ALA A 31 0.17 17.65 -4.34
N ALA A 32 -0.19 16.73 -3.41
CA ALA A 32 0.23 16.79 -2.01
C ALA A 32 1.22 15.70 -1.55
N ALA A 33 1.56 14.73 -2.39
CA ALA A 33 2.51 13.67 -2.00
C ALA A 33 3.94 13.96 -2.49
N GLY A 34 4.58 14.96 -1.90
CA GLY A 34 5.98 15.28 -2.11
C GLY A 34 6.96 14.32 -1.42
N THR A 35 6.80 12.98 -1.56
CA THR A 35 7.77 12.00 -1.07
C THR A 35 8.02 10.91 -2.11
N THR A 36 9.02 11.18 -2.94
CA THR A 36 9.50 10.40 -4.08
C THR A 36 10.37 9.20 -3.67
N ARG A 37 10.04 8.40 -2.64
CA ARG A 37 10.94 7.31 -2.21
C ARG A 37 10.49 5.87 -2.49
N ASP A 38 9.20 5.61 -2.72
CA ASP A 38 8.77 4.30 -3.20
C ASP A 38 8.47 4.35 -4.69
N ARG A 39 9.51 4.09 -5.49
CA ARG A 39 9.46 4.12 -6.95
C ARG A 39 8.84 2.86 -7.58
N HIS A 40 8.35 1.91 -6.76
CA HIS A 40 8.11 0.54 -7.23
C HIS A 40 6.71 0.00 -6.96
N TYR A 41 5.87 0.74 -6.21
CA TYR A 41 4.48 0.37 -5.94
C TYR A 41 3.56 1.57 -6.19
N GLY A 42 2.47 1.35 -6.91
CA GLY A 42 1.48 2.37 -7.16
C GLY A 42 0.09 1.80 -7.43
N LYS A 43 -0.93 2.62 -7.19
CA LYS A 43 -2.32 2.33 -7.56
C LYS A 43 -2.68 3.08 -8.82
N THR A 44 -3.43 2.42 -9.66
CA THR A 44 -4.03 3.03 -10.85
C THR A 44 -5.49 2.64 -10.95
N ASP A 45 -6.26 3.39 -11.72
CA ASP A 45 -7.60 2.98 -12.08
C ASP A 45 -7.77 3.12 -13.60
N TRP A 46 -8.50 2.20 -14.17
CA TRP A 46 -8.86 2.22 -15.57
C TRP A 46 -10.31 1.78 -15.74
N ASN A 47 -11.09 2.56 -16.48
CA ASN A 47 -12.52 2.31 -16.69
C ASN A 47 -13.31 2.06 -15.38
N GLY A 48 -12.94 2.78 -14.29
CA GLY A 48 -13.62 2.67 -12.99
C GLY A 48 -13.18 1.50 -12.12
N ARG A 49 -12.21 0.70 -12.57
CA ARG A 49 -11.66 -0.42 -11.82
C ARG A 49 -10.27 -0.11 -11.28
N GLU A 50 -10.11 -0.14 -9.95
CA GLU A 50 -8.82 0.12 -9.29
C GLU A 50 -8.02 -1.18 -9.17
N PHE A 51 -6.70 -1.09 -9.43
CA PHE A 51 -5.74 -2.16 -9.17
C PHE A 51 -4.36 -1.60 -8.84
N SER A 52 -3.53 -2.46 -8.25
CA SER A 52 -2.17 -2.10 -7.85
C SER A 52 -1.15 -2.60 -8.86
N ILE A 53 -0.11 -1.81 -9.10
CA ILE A 53 1.01 -2.18 -9.97
C ILE A 53 2.30 -2.16 -9.16
N ILE A 54 3.17 -3.15 -9.39
CA ILE A 54 4.50 -3.22 -8.80
C ILE A 54 5.57 -3.40 -9.87
N ASP A 55 6.65 -2.60 -9.74
CA ASP A 55 7.89 -2.78 -10.52
C ASP A 55 8.86 -3.68 -9.74
N THR A 56 9.07 -4.90 -10.19
CA THR A 56 9.95 -5.86 -9.50
C THR A 56 11.43 -5.48 -9.61
N GLY A 57 11.83 -4.77 -10.67
CA GLY A 57 13.24 -4.44 -10.94
C GLY A 57 13.87 -3.43 -9.99
N GLY A 58 13.08 -2.70 -9.24
CA GLY A 58 13.60 -1.66 -8.34
C GLY A 58 13.97 -2.14 -6.94
N TYR A 59 13.71 -3.38 -6.65
CA TYR A 59 14.06 -4.02 -5.37
C TYR A 59 15.38 -4.82 -5.45
N ALA A 60 16.05 -4.82 -6.61
CA ALA A 60 17.39 -5.39 -6.72
C ALA A 60 18.39 -4.53 -5.95
N VAL A 61 19.18 -5.17 -5.09
CA VAL A 61 20.29 -4.52 -4.38
C VAL A 61 21.29 -4.02 -5.43
N ASN A 62 21.83 -2.80 -5.24
CA ASN A 62 22.84 -2.14 -6.05
C ASN A 62 24.16 -2.98 -6.11
N SER A 63 24.17 -4.03 -6.92
CA SER A 63 25.40 -4.72 -7.32
C SER A 63 25.47 -4.73 -8.83
N ASP A 64 26.58 -4.28 -9.37
CA ASP A 64 26.84 -4.23 -10.83
C ASP A 64 26.88 -5.63 -11.47
N ASP A 65 26.95 -6.68 -10.68
CA ASP A 65 26.79 -8.09 -11.07
C ASP A 65 25.35 -8.56 -10.81
N ILE A 66 24.47 -8.39 -11.81
CA ILE A 66 23.11 -8.92 -11.76
C ILE A 66 23.17 -10.41 -12.03
N PHE A 67 23.18 -11.21 -10.98
CA PHE A 67 23.14 -12.67 -11.08
C PHE A 67 21.80 -13.11 -11.65
N GLU A 68 21.80 -14.05 -12.58
CA GLU A 68 20.61 -14.70 -13.14
C GLU A 68 19.65 -15.20 -12.06
N ASP A 69 20.19 -15.61 -10.93
CA ASP A 69 19.44 -16.05 -9.75
C ASP A 69 18.53 -14.95 -9.16
N GLU A 70 18.97 -13.69 -9.15
CA GLU A 70 18.15 -12.58 -8.63
C GLU A 70 16.95 -12.30 -9.54
N ILE A 71 17.18 -12.28 -10.86
CA ILE A 71 16.11 -12.12 -11.86
C ILE A 71 15.12 -13.27 -11.76
N ARG A 72 15.61 -14.50 -11.64
CA ARG A 72 14.78 -15.70 -11.46
C ARG A 72 13.92 -15.59 -10.20
N ARG A 73 14.49 -15.14 -9.09
CA ARG A 73 13.76 -14.92 -7.84
C ARG A 73 12.63 -13.91 -8.01
N GLN A 74 12.89 -12.77 -8.67
CA GLN A 74 11.88 -11.74 -8.92
C GLN A 74 10.70 -12.28 -9.74
N VAL A 75 10.96 -13.10 -10.76
CA VAL A 75 9.92 -13.74 -11.56
C VAL A 75 9.10 -14.72 -10.72
N LEU A 76 9.75 -15.56 -9.92
CA LEU A 76 9.07 -16.54 -9.06
C LEU A 76 8.16 -15.84 -8.02
N LEU A 77 8.63 -14.74 -7.44
CA LEU A 77 7.84 -13.94 -6.50
C LEU A 77 6.63 -13.27 -7.18
N ALA A 78 6.83 -12.72 -8.38
CA ALA A 78 5.72 -12.18 -9.17
C ALA A 78 4.67 -13.27 -9.48
N ILE A 79 5.11 -14.50 -9.77
CA ILE A 79 4.23 -15.64 -10.01
C ILE A 79 3.42 -16.00 -8.76
N GLU A 80 4.02 -15.98 -7.58
CA GLU A 80 3.32 -16.34 -6.35
C GLU A 80 2.30 -15.26 -5.96
N GLU A 81 2.65 -13.98 -6.08
CA GLU A 81 1.90 -12.88 -5.46
C GLU A 81 1.03 -12.06 -6.43
N ALA A 82 1.36 -11.92 -7.72
CA ALA A 82 0.57 -11.12 -8.63
C ALA A 82 -0.63 -11.90 -9.19
N ASP A 83 -1.70 -11.20 -9.56
CA ASP A 83 -2.85 -11.76 -10.26
C ASP A 83 -2.60 -11.82 -11.77
N VAL A 84 -1.92 -10.79 -12.29
CA VAL A 84 -1.48 -10.67 -13.69
C VAL A 84 0.00 -10.28 -13.73
N ILE A 85 0.75 -10.85 -14.65
CA ILE A 85 2.16 -10.51 -14.89
C ILE A 85 2.28 -9.82 -16.24
N LEU A 86 2.93 -8.66 -16.26
CA LEU A 86 3.39 -7.99 -17.47
C LEU A 86 4.85 -8.39 -17.70
N PHE A 87 5.08 -9.27 -18.67
CA PHE A 87 6.43 -9.65 -19.05
C PHE A 87 6.94 -8.68 -20.14
N LEU A 88 7.83 -7.78 -19.71
CA LEU A 88 8.33 -6.70 -20.55
C LEU A 88 9.62 -7.10 -21.26
N VAL A 89 9.62 -7.05 -22.57
CA VAL A 89 10.76 -7.26 -23.46
C VAL A 89 11.02 -6.02 -24.31
N GLU A 90 12.20 -5.92 -24.89
CA GLU A 90 12.62 -4.76 -25.69
C GLU A 90 12.75 -5.14 -27.15
N VAL A 91 12.00 -4.46 -28.04
CA VAL A 91 11.97 -4.77 -29.47
C VAL A 91 13.29 -4.49 -30.18
N THR A 92 14.04 -3.48 -29.74
CA THR A 92 15.27 -3.04 -30.40
C THR A 92 16.46 -3.97 -30.18
N THR A 93 16.47 -4.72 -29.08
CA THR A 93 17.56 -5.67 -28.76
C THR A 93 17.25 -7.09 -29.26
N GLY A 94 15.96 -7.40 -29.50
CA GLY A 94 15.51 -8.76 -29.78
C GLY A 94 15.49 -9.65 -28.53
N ILE A 95 15.33 -10.96 -28.74
CA ILE A 95 15.25 -11.95 -27.66
C ILE A 95 16.65 -12.25 -27.12
N THR A 96 16.80 -12.22 -25.80
CA THR A 96 18.03 -12.58 -25.09
C THR A 96 17.85 -13.91 -24.33
N ASP A 97 18.96 -14.53 -23.90
CA ASP A 97 18.92 -15.75 -23.09
C ASP A 97 18.14 -15.55 -21.77
N LEU A 98 18.24 -14.35 -21.17
CA LEU A 98 17.46 -13.98 -19.99
C LEU A 98 15.96 -13.92 -20.29
N ASP A 99 15.56 -13.41 -21.44
CA ASP A 99 14.14 -13.37 -21.85
C ASP A 99 13.61 -14.79 -22.05
N MET A 100 14.40 -15.69 -22.66
CA MET A 100 14.04 -17.10 -22.85
C MET A 100 13.91 -17.84 -21.51
N MET A 101 14.84 -17.64 -20.59
CA MET A 101 14.80 -18.22 -19.24
C MET A 101 13.55 -17.77 -18.47
N MET A 102 13.26 -16.47 -18.47
CA MET A 102 12.06 -15.91 -17.81
C MET A 102 10.78 -16.45 -18.45
N ALA A 103 10.71 -16.49 -19.78
CA ALA A 103 9.56 -17.01 -20.51
C ALA A 103 9.29 -18.49 -20.17
N GLU A 104 10.35 -19.32 -20.03
CA GLU A 104 10.21 -20.72 -19.63
C GLU A 104 9.61 -20.86 -18.24
N ILE A 105 10.07 -20.07 -17.27
CA ILE A 105 9.55 -20.05 -15.91
C ILE A 105 8.06 -19.66 -15.91
N LEU A 106 7.70 -18.58 -16.64
CA LEU A 106 6.34 -18.08 -16.74
C LEU A 106 5.38 -19.08 -17.39
N ARG A 107 5.81 -19.77 -18.45
CA ARG A 107 5.02 -20.83 -19.11
C ARG A 107 4.74 -22.00 -18.18
N ARG A 108 5.75 -22.45 -17.43
CA ARG A 108 5.61 -23.55 -16.45
C ARG A 108 4.65 -23.21 -15.31
N ALA A 109 4.64 -21.97 -14.89
CA ALA A 109 3.80 -21.50 -13.81
C ALA A 109 2.31 -21.40 -14.18
N LYS A 110 1.94 -21.41 -15.46
CA LYS A 110 0.57 -21.22 -15.98
C LYS A 110 -0.13 -19.98 -15.39
N LYS A 111 0.65 -18.95 -15.04
CA LYS A 111 0.14 -17.69 -14.52
C LYS A 111 -0.37 -16.82 -15.68
N ARG A 112 -1.40 -16.03 -15.44
CA ARG A 112 -1.88 -15.04 -16.43
C ARG A 112 -0.76 -14.05 -16.72
N THR A 113 -0.17 -14.16 -17.91
CA THR A 113 0.97 -13.33 -18.33
C THR A 113 0.63 -12.65 -19.64
N ILE A 114 0.88 -11.34 -19.70
CA ILE A 114 0.76 -10.52 -20.90
C ILE A 114 2.18 -10.24 -21.36
N LEU A 115 2.51 -10.63 -22.61
CA LEU A 115 3.79 -10.32 -23.24
C LEU A 115 3.75 -8.91 -23.80
N VAL A 116 4.66 -8.04 -23.35
CA VAL A 116 4.68 -6.63 -23.70
C VAL A 116 6.01 -6.28 -24.37
N CYS A 117 5.97 -5.94 -25.66
CA CYS A 117 7.10 -5.45 -26.43
C CYS A 117 7.20 -3.94 -26.30
N ASN A 118 8.19 -3.46 -25.55
CA ASN A 118 8.42 -2.04 -25.29
C ASN A 118 9.42 -1.43 -26.27
N LYS A 119 9.48 -0.10 -26.29
CA LYS A 119 10.30 0.75 -27.16
C LYS A 119 9.90 0.65 -28.64
N VAL A 120 8.61 0.37 -28.91
CA VAL A 120 8.04 0.41 -30.26
C VAL A 120 7.65 1.86 -30.55
N ASP A 121 8.65 2.68 -30.89
CA ASP A 121 8.47 4.13 -31.09
C ASP A 121 8.00 4.48 -32.49
N ASN A 122 8.06 3.55 -33.43
CA ASN A 122 7.58 3.71 -34.81
C ASN A 122 6.93 2.42 -35.35
N TYR A 123 6.20 2.54 -36.46
CA TYR A 123 5.46 1.43 -37.07
C TYR A 123 6.37 0.30 -37.60
N ASP A 124 7.59 0.60 -38.04
CA ASP A 124 8.50 -0.40 -38.58
C ASP A 124 8.93 -1.42 -37.51
N LEU A 125 9.02 -0.97 -36.28
CA LEU A 125 9.40 -1.83 -35.15
C LEU A 125 8.29 -2.85 -34.74
N ILE A 126 7.04 -2.63 -35.19
CA ILE A 126 5.96 -3.59 -34.97
C ILE A 126 6.28 -4.93 -35.65
N TYR A 127 6.87 -4.91 -36.85
CA TYR A 127 7.26 -6.13 -37.54
C TYR A 127 8.34 -6.91 -36.79
N SER A 128 9.24 -6.22 -36.09
CA SER A 128 10.27 -6.85 -35.24
C SER A 128 9.68 -7.53 -34.01
N SER A 129 8.48 -7.17 -33.57
CA SER A 129 7.83 -7.83 -32.44
C SER A 129 7.39 -9.27 -32.72
N HIS A 130 7.30 -9.66 -34.00
CA HIS A 130 6.92 -11.03 -34.39
C HIS A 130 7.92 -12.08 -33.92
N GLU A 131 9.19 -11.73 -33.74
CA GLU A 131 10.21 -12.62 -33.15
C GLU A 131 9.77 -13.17 -31.79
N PHE A 132 9.08 -12.35 -30.97
CA PHE A 132 8.71 -12.68 -29.61
C PHE A 132 7.57 -13.70 -29.48
N TYR A 133 6.89 -14.08 -30.57
CA TYR A 133 5.99 -15.23 -30.57
C TYR A 133 6.71 -16.54 -30.19
N SER A 134 8.01 -16.63 -30.49
CA SER A 134 8.83 -17.78 -30.11
C SER A 134 8.95 -17.99 -28.59
N LEU A 135 8.66 -16.98 -27.77
CA LEU A 135 8.61 -17.11 -26.32
C LEU A 135 7.39 -17.91 -25.84
N GLY A 136 6.37 -18.11 -26.67
CA GLY A 136 5.21 -18.98 -26.36
C GLY A 136 4.33 -18.46 -25.22
N LEU A 137 4.21 -17.15 -25.08
CA LEU A 137 3.40 -16.46 -24.05
C LEU A 137 2.18 -15.74 -24.63
N GLY A 138 1.80 -16.02 -25.87
CA GLY A 138 0.68 -15.37 -26.56
C GLY A 138 1.12 -14.22 -27.45
N ASP A 139 0.16 -13.38 -27.84
CA ASP A 139 0.38 -12.27 -28.75
C ASP A 139 1.17 -11.15 -28.07
N PRO A 140 2.28 -10.68 -28.66
CA PRO A 140 3.06 -9.59 -28.09
C PRO A 140 2.32 -8.25 -28.27
N MET A 141 2.08 -7.56 -27.15
CA MET A 141 1.52 -6.22 -27.17
C MET A 141 2.60 -5.15 -27.37
N CYS A 142 2.54 -4.43 -28.49
CA CYS A 142 3.52 -3.40 -28.82
C CYS A 142 3.18 -2.08 -28.13
N ILE A 143 4.12 -1.56 -27.33
CA ILE A 143 3.97 -0.27 -26.64
C ILE A 143 5.23 0.59 -26.75
N SER A 144 5.06 1.88 -26.54
CA SER A 144 6.15 2.79 -26.17
C SER A 144 5.86 3.40 -24.80
N SER A 145 6.56 2.93 -23.79
CA SER A 145 6.44 3.48 -22.43
C SER A 145 6.79 4.97 -22.37
N MET A 146 7.63 5.45 -23.29
CA MET A 146 8.09 6.84 -23.33
C MET A 146 7.05 7.77 -23.95
N SER A 147 6.47 7.42 -25.11
CA SER A 147 5.44 8.22 -25.78
C SER A 147 4.04 7.96 -25.22
N GLY A 148 3.78 6.76 -24.71
CA GLY A 148 2.47 6.30 -24.25
C GLY A 148 1.66 5.58 -25.34
N SER A 149 2.22 5.38 -26.53
CA SER A 149 1.57 4.61 -27.60
C SER A 149 1.29 3.18 -27.16
N GLY A 150 0.10 2.65 -27.43
CA GLY A 150 -0.34 1.30 -27.09
C GLY A 150 -0.62 1.04 -25.60
N THR A 151 -0.39 2.02 -24.71
CA THR A 151 -0.61 1.82 -23.27
C THR A 151 -2.09 1.75 -22.88
N GLY A 152 -2.99 2.38 -23.66
CA GLY A 152 -4.44 2.25 -23.46
C GLY A 152 -4.93 0.83 -23.72
N ASP A 153 -4.51 0.23 -24.84
CA ASP A 153 -4.85 -1.15 -25.19
C ASP A 153 -4.28 -2.15 -24.16
N LEU A 154 -3.06 -1.86 -23.66
CA LEU A 154 -2.47 -2.65 -22.58
C LEU A 154 -3.31 -2.57 -21.29
N MET A 155 -3.82 -1.41 -20.93
CA MET A 155 -4.68 -1.25 -19.76
C MET A 155 -6.01 -1.99 -19.93
N ASP A 156 -6.61 -1.98 -21.11
CA ASP A 156 -7.81 -2.76 -21.43
C ASP A 156 -7.54 -4.27 -21.31
N GLU A 157 -6.39 -4.73 -21.81
CA GLU A 157 -5.99 -6.14 -21.71
C GLU A 157 -5.71 -6.57 -20.27
N ILE A 158 -5.08 -5.72 -19.47
CA ILE A 158 -4.92 -5.96 -18.04
C ILE A 158 -6.30 -6.20 -17.39
N LEU A 159 -7.28 -5.32 -17.65
CA LEU A 159 -8.62 -5.46 -17.06
C LEU A 159 -9.30 -6.76 -17.43
N ARG A 160 -9.14 -7.25 -18.67
CA ARG A 160 -9.71 -8.54 -19.12
C ARG A 160 -9.14 -9.74 -18.35
N HIS A 161 -7.87 -9.62 -17.93
CA HIS A 161 -7.18 -10.69 -17.22
C HIS A 161 -7.26 -10.58 -15.69
N LEU A 162 -7.66 -9.44 -15.15
CA LEU A 162 -7.89 -9.31 -13.71
C LEU A 162 -9.09 -10.17 -13.29
N PRO A 163 -9.02 -10.85 -12.12
CA PRO A 163 -10.17 -11.54 -11.54
C PRO A 163 -11.34 -10.58 -11.43
N GLU A 164 -12.54 -11.00 -11.77
CA GLU A 164 -13.73 -10.21 -11.47
C GLU A 164 -13.73 -9.92 -9.97
N ASP A 165 -14.01 -8.66 -9.60
CA ASP A 165 -14.26 -8.34 -8.20
C ASP A 165 -15.54 -9.09 -7.82
N CYS A 166 -15.40 -10.32 -7.36
CA CYS A 166 -16.47 -10.94 -6.60
C CYS A 166 -16.67 -10.00 -5.40
N GLU A 167 -17.78 -9.25 -5.41
CA GLU A 167 -18.32 -8.72 -4.18
C GLU A 167 -18.46 -9.95 -3.27
N ALA A 168 -17.47 -10.13 -2.39
CA ALA A 168 -17.60 -11.12 -1.34
C ALA A 168 -18.89 -10.72 -0.63
N GLU A 169 -19.91 -11.56 -0.72
CA GLU A 169 -21.12 -11.42 0.07
C GLU A 169 -20.66 -11.06 1.47
N HIS A 170 -21.10 -9.93 1.96
CA HIS A 170 -20.67 -9.35 3.24
C HIS A 170 -20.99 -10.34 4.36
N GLU A 171 -20.12 -11.32 4.57
CA GLU A 171 -20.05 -12.01 5.85
C GLU A 171 -19.56 -10.99 6.88
N GLU A 172 -20.48 -10.60 7.75
CA GLU A 172 -20.29 -9.75 8.91
C GLU A 172 -19.23 -8.64 8.74
N ASP A 173 -19.63 -7.40 8.86
CA ASP A 173 -18.82 -6.16 8.71
C ASP A 173 -17.80 -6.02 9.86
N LEU A 174 -17.00 -7.09 10.08
CA LEU A 174 -16.01 -7.16 11.14
C LEU A 174 -14.71 -6.46 10.71
N PRO A 175 -14.05 -5.75 11.65
CA PRO A 175 -12.77 -5.13 11.39
C PRO A 175 -11.71 -6.12 10.88
N ARG A 176 -10.90 -5.71 9.91
CA ARG A 176 -9.77 -6.48 9.39
C ARG A 176 -8.47 -5.84 9.85
N ILE A 177 -7.70 -6.57 10.65
CA ILE A 177 -6.46 -6.09 11.26
C ILE A 177 -5.30 -6.92 10.73
N THR A 178 -4.19 -6.29 10.36
CA THR A 178 -2.95 -6.97 9.97
C THR A 178 -1.77 -6.51 10.81
N ILE A 179 -0.76 -7.39 10.95
CA ILE A 179 0.50 -7.10 11.63
C ILE A 179 1.60 -7.04 10.58
N VAL A 180 2.22 -5.88 10.44
CA VAL A 180 3.30 -5.62 9.45
C VAL A 180 4.55 -5.10 10.14
N GLY A 181 5.67 -5.13 9.46
CA GLY A 181 6.96 -4.67 9.95
C GLY A 181 8.10 -5.49 9.36
N ARG A 182 9.33 -5.11 9.63
CA ARG A 182 10.55 -5.78 9.16
C ARG A 182 10.64 -7.24 9.62
N PRO A 183 11.49 -8.06 9.00
CA PRO A 183 11.85 -9.37 9.54
C PRO A 183 12.36 -9.26 11.00
N ASN A 184 12.10 -10.27 11.82
CA ASN A 184 12.60 -10.41 13.19
C ASN A 184 12.14 -9.38 14.23
N VAL A 185 11.22 -8.46 13.91
CA VAL A 185 10.63 -7.51 14.89
C VAL A 185 9.64 -8.18 15.85
N GLY A 186 9.27 -9.45 15.60
CA GLY A 186 8.40 -10.22 16.49
C GLY A 186 6.97 -10.43 16.00
N LYS A 187 6.68 -10.22 14.70
CA LYS A 187 5.34 -10.43 14.12
C LYS A 187 4.77 -11.82 14.38
N SER A 188 5.54 -12.86 14.06
CA SER A 188 5.11 -14.26 14.29
C SER A 188 4.90 -14.55 15.76
N SER A 189 5.74 -13.98 16.64
CA SER A 189 5.57 -14.13 18.10
C SER A 189 4.29 -13.45 18.57
N MET A 190 3.97 -12.26 18.04
CA MET A 190 2.74 -11.55 18.37
C MET A 190 1.52 -12.35 17.91
N THR A 191 1.53 -12.82 16.66
CA THR A 191 0.44 -13.66 16.12
C THR A 191 0.28 -14.95 16.94
N ASN A 192 1.36 -15.61 17.30
CA ASN A 192 1.30 -16.82 18.13
C ASN A 192 0.80 -16.52 19.55
N ALA A 193 1.18 -15.40 20.15
CA ALA A 193 0.67 -14.98 21.44
C ALA A 193 -0.84 -14.69 21.42
N LEU A 194 -1.35 -14.16 20.30
CA LEU A 194 -2.77 -13.91 20.10
C LEU A 194 -3.58 -15.18 19.83
N LEU A 195 -3.04 -16.08 19.01
CA LEU A 195 -3.74 -17.29 18.55
C LEU A 195 -3.42 -18.53 19.40
N GLY A 196 -2.30 -18.54 20.12
CA GLY A 196 -1.72 -19.72 20.79
C GLY A 196 -2.35 -20.10 22.13
N GLU A 197 -3.24 -19.30 22.68
CA GLU A 197 -3.96 -19.64 23.91
C GLU A 197 -5.27 -20.39 23.60
N GLU A 198 -5.13 -21.68 23.26
CA GLU A 198 -6.18 -22.65 22.94
C GLU A 198 -6.68 -22.73 21.50
N ARG A 199 -6.57 -23.97 21.00
CA ARG A 199 -6.93 -24.48 19.68
C ARG A 199 -8.44 -24.51 19.38
N ASN A 200 -9.22 -23.52 19.73
CA ASN A 200 -10.64 -23.55 19.41
C ASN A 200 -11.06 -22.30 18.64
N ILE A 201 -11.65 -22.57 17.48
CA ILE A 201 -12.29 -21.65 16.55
C ILE A 201 -11.29 -21.00 15.57
N VAL A 202 -10.69 -21.84 14.73
CA VAL A 202 -10.23 -21.46 13.42
C VAL A 202 -11.28 -22.03 12.45
N THR A 203 -12.24 -21.26 12.09
CA THR A 203 -12.93 -21.50 10.82
C THR A 203 -11.99 -20.95 9.74
N ASP A 204 -11.19 -21.86 9.16
CA ASP A 204 -10.59 -21.60 7.87
C ASP A 204 -11.77 -21.50 6.90
N ILE A 205 -12.18 -20.27 6.58
CA ILE A 205 -13.17 -20.04 5.52
C ILE A 205 -12.41 -20.32 4.23
N ALA A 206 -12.47 -21.59 3.80
CA ALA A 206 -12.00 -22.06 2.51
C ALA A 206 -13.02 -21.64 1.45
N GLY A 207 -12.85 -20.45 0.94
CA GLY A 207 -13.60 -19.98 -0.23
C GLY A 207 -12.64 -19.34 -1.20
N THR A 208 -12.28 -20.08 -2.26
CA THR A 208 -11.38 -19.70 -3.34
C THR A 208 -9.88 -19.89 -3.06
N THR A 209 -9.25 -20.70 -3.86
CA THR A 209 -7.92 -21.31 -3.75
C THR A 209 -6.71 -20.35 -3.81
N ARG A 210 -6.85 -19.05 -3.48
CA ARG A 210 -5.75 -18.05 -3.56
C ARG A 210 -5.85 -16.88 -2.56
N ASP A 211 -6.88 -16.80 -1.71
CA ASP A 211 -7.07 -15.65 -0.83
C ASP A 211 -6.36 -15.81 0.51
N SER A 212 -5.83 -14.70 0.99
CA SER A 212 -5.20 -14.55 2.31
C SER A 212 -6.08 -15.20 3.39
N ILE A 213 -5.50 -16.13 4.14
CA ILE A 213 -6.22 -16.81 5.22
C ILE A 213 -6.55 -15.79 6.30
N HIS A 214 -7.83 -15.44 6.39
CA HIS A 214 -8.34 -14.62 7.46
C HIS A 214 -8.65 -15.50 8.67
N THR A 215 -8.06 -15.20 9.81
CA THR A 215 -8.35 -15.89 11.07
C THR A 215 -9.24 -15.00 11.92
N ARG A 216 -10.48 -15.43 12.23
CA ARG A 216 -11.36 -14.70 13.14
C ARG A 216 -10.81 -14.78 14.56
N TYR A 217 -10.72 -13.64 15.22
CA TYR A 217 -10.39 -13.50 16.62
C TYR A 217 -11.62 -13.04 17.38
N ASN A 218 -12.12 -13.89 18.29
CA ASN A 218 -13.28 -13.58 19.11
C ASN A 218 -12.97 -13.90 20.57
N LYS A 219 -12.27 -12.98 21.25
CA LYS A 219 -11.92 -13.12 22.67
C LYS A 219 -11.93 -11.75 23.35
N TYR A 220 -12.13 -11.76 24.68
CA TYR A 220 -12.10 -10.55 25.52
C TYR A 220 -13.06 -9.44 25.05
N GLY A 221 -14.21 -9.82 24.47
CA GLY A 221 -15.18 -8.87 23.92
C GLY A 221 -14.74 -8.15 22.63
N MET A 222 -13.69 -8.65 21.98
CA MET A 222 -13.18 -8.16 20.70
C MET A 222 -13.47 -9.19 19.61
N ASP A 223 -14.05 -8.75 18.49
CA ASP A 223 -14.36 -9.60 17.34
C ASP A 223 -13.86 -8.92 16.05
N PHE A 224 -12.92 -9.58 15.36
CA PHE A 224 -12.27 -9.05 14.16
C PHE A 224 -11.57 -10.16 13.38
N TYR A 225 -11.20 -9.88 12.12
CA TYR A 225 -10.36 -10.75 11.31
C TYR A 225 -8.89 -10.33 11.38
N LEU A 226 -8.02 -11.29 11.68
CA LEU A 226 -6.58 -11.13 11.54
C LEU A 226 -6.17 -11.58 10.13
N VAL A 227 -5.62 -10.65 9.34
CA VAL A 227 -5.25 -10.85 7.92
C VAL A 227 -3.82 -11.41 7.83
N ASP A 228 -3.59 -12.32 6.87
CA ASP A 228 -2.29 -12.91 6.53
C ASP A 228 -1.60 -13.71 7.65
N THR A 229 -2.35 -14.56 8.33
CA THR A 229 -1.79 -15.46 9.36
C THR A 229 -0.96 -16.61 8.76
N ALA A 230 -1.22 -17.01 7.52
CA ALA A 230 -0.53 -18.14 6.85
C ALA A 230 0.93 -17.83 6.52
N GLY A 231 1.23 -16.61 6.11
CA GLY A 231 2.58 -16.16 5.82
C GLY A 231 3.49 -16.16 7.04
N MET A 232 2.91 -16.00 8.22
CA MET A 232 3.64 -16.00 9.49
C MET A 232 3.89 -17.42 10.06
N ARG A 233 3.19 -18.46 9.56
CA ARG A 233 3.31 -19.86 10.03
C ARG A 233 4.35 -20.67 9.31
N LYS A 234 4.71 -20.35 8.05
CA LYS A 234 5.70 -21.09 7.27
C LYS A 234 7.13 -20.73 7.70
N LYS A 235 7.70 -21.50 8.62
CA LYS A 235 9.15 -21.51 8.90
C LYS A 235 9.84 -22.33 7.82
N GLY A 236 10.80 -21.76 7.09
CA GLY A 236 11.72 -22.55 6.26
C GLY A 236 12.02 -21.98 4.89
N LYS A 237 12.59 -20.78 4.80
CA LYS A 237 13.33 -20.33 3.61
C LYS A 237 14.49 -19.42 4.06
N THR A 238 15.59 -19.42 3.31
CA THR A 238 16.85 -18.74 3.56
C THR A 238 16.69 -17.22 3.77
N MET A 239 17.59 -16.60 4.57
CA MET A 239 17.47 -15.23 5.06
C MET A 239 17.38 -14.14 3.97
N GLU A 240 17.95 -14.36 2.79
CA GLU A 240 17.96 -13.37 1.68
C GLU A 240 16.65 -13.35 0.86
N ASP A 241 15.91 -14.47 0.83
CA ASP A 241 14.57 -14.55 0.22
C ASP A 241 13.52 -13.76 0.99
N LEU A 242 13.84 -13.32 2.22
CA LEU A 242 12.88 -12.77 3.17
C LEU A 242 12.50 -11.30 2.93
N GLU A 243 13.36 -10.46 2.33
CA GLU A 243 13.09 -9.02 2.26
C GLU A 243 12.04 -8.66 1.21
N PHE A 244 12.23 -9.07 -0.04
CA PHE A 244 11.28 -8.76 -1.11
C PHE A 244 9.96 -9.49 -0.93
N TYR A 245 10.00 -10.75 -0.51
CA TYR A 245 8.82 -11.56 -0.19
C TYR A 245 7.99 -10.94 0.93
N SER A 246 8.68 -10.36 1.93
CA SER A 246 8.05 -9.63 3.04
C SER A 246 7.33 -8.36 2.56
N VAL A 247 7.89 -7.64 1.57
CA VAL A 247 7.29 -6.40 1.05
C VAL A 247 6.02 -6.68 0.26
N MET A 248 6.03 -7.63 -0.68
CA MET A 248 4.87 -8.00 -1.49
C MET A 248 3.69 -8.48 -0.63
N ARG A 249 3.97 -9.35 0.34
CA ARG A 249 2.96 -9.79 1.31
C ARG A 249 2.46 -8.67 2.18
N SER A 250 3.36 -7.80 2.64
CA SER A 250 2.96 -6.64 3.42
C SER A 250 2.01 -5.74 2.63
N ILE A 251 2.24 -5.55 1.32
CA ILE A 251 1.34 -4.79 0.45
C ILE A 251 -0.05 -5.42 0.43
N ARG A 252 -0.15 -6.73 0.12
CA ARG A 252 -1.45 -7.43 0.09
C ARG A 252 -2.16 -7.41 1.44
N ALA A 253 -1.43 -7.69 2.51
CA ALA A 253 -1.98 -7.65 3.85
C ALA A 253 -2.49 -6.25 4.23
N ILE A 254 -1.74 -5.20 3.88
CA ILE A 254 -2.16 -3.80 4.06
C ILE A 254 -3.41 -3.52 3.23
N GLU A 255 -3.45 -3.91 1.97
CA GLU A 255 -4.61 -3.67 1.09
C GLU A 255 -5.88 -4.36 1.59
N ALA A 256 -5.76 -5.59 2.08
CA ALA A 256 -6.88 -6.39 2.58
C ALA A 256 -7.36 -6.00 3.98
N SER A 257 -6.63 -5.14 4.70
CA SER A 257 -6.95 -4.75 6.08
C SER A 257 -7.62 -3.37 6.18
N ASP A 258 -8.19 -3.07 7.33
CA ASP A 258 -8.69 -1.74 7.72
C ASP A 258 -7.68 -1.00 8.58
N VAL A 259 -6.99 -1.74 9.46
CA VAL A 259 -5.98 -1.21 10.37
C VAL A 259 -4.74 -2.09 10.33
N CYS A 260 -3.59 -1.43 10.28
CA CYS A 260 -2.28 -2.07 10.30
C CYS A 260 -1.58 -1.81 11.63
N ILE A 261 -1.10 -2.88 12.26
CA ILE A 261 -0.22 -2.81 13.42
C ILE A 261 1.22 -2.85 12.88
N LEU A 262 1.89 -1.71 12.88
CA LEU A 262 3.30 -1.59 12.45
C LEU A 262 4.20 -1.91 13.64
N MET A 263 4.88 -3.07 13.58
CA MET A 263 5.80 -3.50 14.62
C MET A 263 7.23 -3.01 14.34
N LEU A 264 7.82 -2.38 15.34
CA LEU A 264 9.20 -1.91 15.38
C LEU A 264 10.00 -2.68 16.43
N ASP A 265 11.31 -2.80 16.23
CA ASP A 265 12.24 -3.36 17.20
C ASP A 265 12.85 -2.23 18.04
N ALA A 266 12.65 -2.27 19.36
CA ALA A 266 13.16 -1.25 20.26
C ALA A 266 14.69 -1.16 20.29
N GLN A 267 15.41 -2.25 20.01
CA GLN A 267 16.87 -2.26 19.98
C GLN A 267 17.45 -1.67 18.69
N GLN A 268 16.77 -1.86 17.56
CA GLN A 268 17.23 -1.42 16.25
C GLN A 268 16.72 -0.01 15.89
N GLY A 269 15.64 0.43 16.53
CA GLY A 269 15.02 1.71 16.23
C GLY A 269 14.22 1.70 14.94
N LEU A 270 13.98 2.90 14.42
CA LEU A 270 13.23 3.13 13.18
C LEU A 270 14.17 3.16 11.98
N GLU A 271 14.04 2.23 11.09
CA GLU A 271 14.85 2.14 9.86
C GLU A 271 14.08 2.55 8.60
N SER A 272 14.79 2.63 7.47
CA SER A 272 14.22 3.04 6.18
C SER A 272 13.10 2.11 5.72
N GLN A 273 13.22 0.81 5.98
CA GLN A 273 12.20 -0.18 5.61
C GLN A 273 10.91 -0.01 6.41
N ASP A 274 11.00 0.37 7.69
CA ASP A 274 9.82 0.67 8.52
C ASP A 274 9.09 1.92 8.00
N LEU A 275 9.84 2.94 7.57
CA LEU A 275 9.28 4.15 6.94
C LEU A 275 8.59 3.81 5.61
N ASN A 276 9.14 2.89 4.82
CA ASN A 276 8.52 2.44 3.58
C ASN A 276 7.19 1.73 3.87
N ILE A 277 7.14 0.84 4.86
CA ILE A 277 5.89 0.18 5.28
C ILE A 277 4.88 1.20 5.80
N HIS A 278 5.30 2.16 6.62
CA HIS A 278 4.44 3.24 7.08
C HIS A 278 3.86 4.05 5.91
N ASN A 279 4.68 4.42 4.94
CA ASN A 279 4.23 5.14 3.75
C ASN A 279 3.21 4.33 2.94
N LEU A 280 3.41 3.00 2.81
CA LEU A 280 2.45 2.11 2.17
C LEU A 280 1.09 2.09 2.91
N ILE A 281 1.10 2.07 4.25
CA ILE A 281 -0.11 2.15 5.07
C ILE A 281 -0.86 3.45 4.79
N VAL A 282 -0.16 4.59 4.81
CA VAL A 282 -0.73 5.91 4.57
C VAL A 282 -1.29 6.04 3.15
N ARG A 283 -0.54 5.61 2.12
CA ARG A 283 -0.99 5.61 0.72
C ARG A 283 -2.24 4.76 0.51
N ASN A 284 -2.31 3.63 1.20
CA ASN A 284 -3.48 2.75 1.17
C ASN A 284 -4.62 3.24 2.07
N ARG A 285 -4.48 4.41 2.71
CA ARG A 285 -5.51 5.02 3.57
C ARG A 285 -5.99 4.09 4.69
N LYS A 286 -5.06 3.30 5.24
CA LYS A 286 -5.36 2.37 6.31
C LYS A 286 -5.08 3.01 7.67
N GLY A 287 -5.84 2.58 8.69
CA GLY A 287 -5.51 2.93 10.06
C GLY A 287 -4.15 2.36 10.46
N CYS A 288 -3.44 3.03 11.36
CA CYS A 288 -2.12 2.63 11.81
C CYS A 288 -2.02 2.67 13.33
N VAL A 289 -1.42 1.63 13.90
CA VAL A 289 -0.97 1.58 15.31
C VAL A 289 0.50 1.18 15.30
N ILE A 290 1.35 1.92 15.98
CA ILE A 290 2.77 1.58 16.10
C ILE A 290 2.99 0.79 17.38
N VAL A 291 3.69 -0.33 17.25
CA VAL A 291 4.08 -1.20 18.36
C VAL A 291 5.59 -1.30 18.44
N VAL A 292 6.17 -0.71 19.47
CA VAL A 292 7.60 -0.83 19.77
C VAL A 292 7.79 -2.07 20.63
N ASN A 293 8.22 -3.17 20.00
CA ASN A 293 8.39 -4.47 20.63
C ASN A 293 9.82 -4.66 21.17
N LYS A 294 10.02 -5.72 21.97
CA LYS A 294 11.25 -6.01 22.69
C LYS A 294 11.63 -4.91 23.69
N TRP A 295 10.61 -4.26 24.25
CA TRP A 295 10.79 -3.18 25.21
C TRP A 295 11.44 -3.63 26.53
N ASP A 296 11.41 -4.91 26.80
CA ASP A 296 12.11 -5.55 27.93
C ASP A 296 13.64 -5.50 27.82
N LEU A 297 14.17 -5.40 26.61
CA LEU A 297 15.62 -5.38 26.31
C LEU A 297 16.23 -3.97 26.29
N VAL A 298 15.41 -2.93 26.47
CA VAL A 298 15.86 -1.54 26.46
C VAL A 298 16.21 -1.10 27.88
N GLU A 299 17.38 -0.48 28.05
CA GLU A 299 17.71 0.22 29.30
C GLU A 299 16.80 1.46 29.42
N LYS A 300 16.11 1.57 30.58
CA LYS A 300 15.04 2.54 30.76
C LYS A 300 15.38 3.54 31.84
N ASP A 301 15.19 4.80 31.51
CA ASP A 301 15.05 5.87 32.47
C ASP A 301 13.62 6.45 32.44
N ASN A 302 13.36 7.48 33.23
CA ASN A 302 12.03 8.11 33.32
C ASN A 302 11.60 8.82 32.02
N ASN A 303 12.53 9.11 31.12
CA ASN A 303 12.31 9.90 29.89
C ASN A 303 12.32 9.03 28.63
N THR A 304 12.87 7.82 28.67
CA THR A 304 13.07 6.95 27.49
C THR A 304 11.82 6.80 26.63
N MET A 305 10.66 6.58 27.25
CA MET A 305 9.40 6.46 26.49
C MET A 305 8.98 7.78 25.83
N LYS A 306 9.22 8.90 26.46
CA LYS A 306 8.88 10.23 25.93
C LYS A 306 9.79 10.58 24.74
N GLU A 307 11.08 10.35 24.88
CA GLU A 307 12.08 10.56 23.82
C GLU A 307 11.79 9.70 22.59
N TRP A 308 11.39 8.44 22.78
CA TRP A 308 10.96 7.57 21.70
C TRP A 308 9.72 8.08 20.98
N ARG A 309 8.72 8.60 21.71
CA ARG A 309 7.52 9.18 21.10
C ARG A 309 7.87 10.41 20.28
N GLU A 310 8.59 11.37 20.83
CA GLU A 310 9.03 12.58 20.14
C GLU A 310 9.87 12.26 18.89
N PHE A 311 10.77 11.26 18.99
CA PHE A 311 11.55 10.79 17.86
C PHE A 311 10.65 10.24 16.74
N LEU A 312 9.71 9.36 17.06
CA LEU A 312 8.79 8.77 16.09
C LEU A 312 7.88 9.82 15.47
N GLU A 313 7.28 10.69 16.26
CA GLU A 313 6.41 11.78 15.78
C GLU A 313 7.13 12.68 14.77
N LYS A 314 8.38 13.03 15.04
CA LYS A 314 9.20 13.83 14.14
C LYS A 314 9.53 13.10 12.84
N ARG A 315 9.82 11.80 12.89
CA ARG A 315 10.25 11.00 11.74
C ARG A 315 9.09 10.57 10.84
N LEU A 316 7.89 10.43 11.40
CA LEU A 316 6.68 9.99 10.68
C LEU A 316 5.87 11.16 10.10
N SER A 317 6.31 12.40 10.32
CA SER A 317 5.66 13.56 9.69
C SER A 317 5.53 13.39 8.15
N PRO A 318 4.41 13.78 7.53
CA PRO A 318 3.32 14.60 8.10
C PRO A 318 2.22 13.84 8.87
N PHE A 319 2.14 12.51 8.76
CA PHE A 319 1.17 11.71 9.50
C PHE A 319 1.84 11.13 10.75
N SER A 320 1.83 11.90 11.85
CA SER A 320 2.47 11.56 13.13
C SER A 320 1.47 11.33 14.27
N ASP A 321 0.18 11.68 14.09
CA ASP A 321 -0.89 11.41 15.06
C ASP A 321 -1.27 9.92 15.03
N ILE A 322 -0.35 9.07 15.52
CA ILE A 322 -0.49 7.61 15.51
C ILE A 322 -0.32 7.09 16.93
N PRO A 323 -1.21 6.22 17.43
CA PRO A 323 -1.02 5.57 18.73
C PRO A 323 0.26 4.75 18.76
N ILE A 324 1.10 4.97 19.78
CA ILE A 324 2.37 4.25 19.99
C ILE A 324 2.28 3.47 21.28
N ILE A 325 2.47 2.15 21.20
CA ILE A 325 2.43 1.23 22.34
C ILE A 325 3.77 0.50 22.47
N PHE A 326 4.34 0.53 23.66
CA PHE A 326 5.58 -0.18 23.98
C PHE A 326 5.25 -1.54 24.57
N THR A 327 5.73 -2.63 23.94
CA THR A 327 5.37 -4.01 24.31
C THR A 327 6.58 -4.90 24.52
N SER A 328 6.39 -5.96 25.27
CA SER A 328 7.22 -7.15 25.20
C SER A 328 6.31 -8.34 24.90
N VAL A 329 6.36 -8.80 23.67
CA VAL A 329 5.57 -9.96 23.25
C VAL A 329 6.03 -11.22 23.98
N LEU A 330 7.32 -11.34 24.23
CA LEU A 330 7.90 -12.48 24.98
C LEU A 330 7.32 -12.57 26.39
N ASN A 331 7.21 -11.43 27.06
CA ASN A 331 6.69 -11.32 28.43
C ASN A 331 5.17 -11.06 28.47
N LYS A 332 4.48 -11.16 27.32
CA LYS A 332 3.03 -10.90 27.16
C LYS A 332 2.57 -9.53 27.71
N GLN A 333 3.45 -8.53 27.70
CA GLN A 333 3.12 -7.20 28.23
C GLN A 333 2.37 -6.37 27.19
N ARG A 334 1.23 -5.80 27.57
CA ARG A 334 0.38 -4.86 26.81
C ARG A 334 -0.13 -5.36 25.46
N ILE A 335 -0.17 -6.68 25.23
CA ILE A 335 -0.67 -7.25 23.96
C ILE A 335 -2.16 -6.92 23.76
N LEU A 336 -2.97 -7.02 24.81
CA LEU A 336 -4.41 -6.69 24.74
C LEU A 336 -4.63 -5.19 24.48
N GLU A 337 -3.80 -4.31 25.04
CA GLU A 337 -3.85 -2.87 24.77
C GLU A 337 -3.63 -2.55 23.28
N VAL A 338 -2.75 -3.30 22.62
CA VAL A 338 -2.52 -3.16 21.16
C VAL A 338 -3.81 -3.46 20.40
N LEU A 339 -4.49 -4.56 20.71
CA LEU A 339 -5.74 -4.93 20.02
C LEU A 339 -6.87 -3.94 20.29
N GLN A 340 -7.04 -3.52 21.55
CA GLN A 340 -8.04 -2.51 21.93
C GLN A 340 -7.80 -1.20 21.20
N THR A 341 -6.53 -0.79 21.05
CA THR A 341 -6.16 0.41 20.33
C THR A 341 -6.42 0.25 18.83
N ALA A 342 -6.10 -0.90 18.23
CA ALA A 342 -6.39 -1.17 16.82
C ALA A 342 -7.90 -1.11 16.52
N ILE A 343 -8.74 -1.66 17.40
CA ILE A 343 -10.21 -1.59 17.28
C ILE A 343 -10.70 -0.14 17.43
N ARG A 344 -10.11 0.65 18.35
CA ARG A 344 -10.44 2.07 18.49
C ARG A 344 -10.11 2.83 17.21
N VAL A 345 -8.93 2.61 16.62
CA VAL A 345 -8.54 3.20 15.33
C VAL A 345 -9.50 2.78 14.22
N CYS A 346 -9.96 1.53 14.20
CA CYS A 346 -10.97 1.07 13.24
C CYS A 346 -12.29 1.85 13.40
N LYS A 347 -12.76 2.04 14.62
CA LYS A 347 -13.96 2.85 14.91
C LYS A 347 -13.78 4.31 14.51
N SER A 348 -12.60 4.90 14.76
CA SER A 348 -12.28 6.26 14.33
C SER A 348 -12.26 6.38 12.81
N ARG A 349 -11.77 5.34 12.10
CA ARG A 349 -11.75 5.29 10.63
C ARG A 349 -13.15 5.27 10.01
N SER A 350 -14.09 4.56 10.62
CA SER A 350 -15.48 4.47 10.16
C SER A 350 -16.38 5.60 10.66
N ARG A 351 -15.85 6.52 11.49
CA ARG A 351 -16.63 7.62 12.07
C ARG A 351 -17.27 8.49 11.00
N ARG A 352 -18.56 8.79 11.20
CA ARG A 352 -19.32 9.72 10.38
C ARG A 352 -19.72 10.92 11.19
N ILE A 353 -19.46 12.11 10.63
CA ILE A 353 -19.81 13.38 11.23
C ILE A 353 -20.98 13.94 10.42
N PRO A 354 -22.12 14.26 11.06
CA PRO A 354 -23.22 14.94 10.39
C PRO A 354 -22.76 16.25 9.77
N THR A 355 -23.24 16.53 8.56
CA THR A 355 -22.81 17.73 7.81
C THR A 355 -23.11 19.04 8.53
N SER A 356 -24.23 19.13 9.26
CA SER A 356 -24.55 20.29 10.09
C SER A 356 -23.51 20.49 11.19
N GLU A 357 -23.25 19.48 12.00
CA GLU A 357 -22.23 19.49 13.06
C GLU A 357 -20.85 19.89 12.52
N PHE A 358 -20.47 19.33 11.37
CA PHE A 358 -19.19 19.62 10.74
C PHE A 358 -19.07 21.10 10.30
N ASN A 359 -20.14 21.65 9.69
CA ASN A 359 -20.15 23.06 9.29
C ASN A 359 -20.23 24.00 10.49
N ASP A 360 -21.04 23.67 11.50
CA ASP A 360 -21.19 24.50 12.72
C ASP A 360 -19.85 24.66 13.46
N PHE A 361 -18.97 23.65 13.39
CA PHE A 361 -17.63 23.73 13.96
C PHE A 361 -16.62 24.38 13.00
N MET A 362 -16.56 23.94 11.74
CA MET A 362 -15.47 24.33 10.82
C MET A 362 -15.64 25.72 10.21
N LEU A 363 -16.88 26.17 9.92
CA LEU A 363 -17.07 27.47 9.26
C LEU A 363 -16.63 28.65 10.12
N PRO A 364 -16.91 28.74 11.44
CA PRO A 364 -16.38 29.81 12.28
C PRO A 364 -14.85 29.85 12.28
N ILE A 365 -14.17 28.70 12.35
CA ILE A 365 -12.69 28.63 12.30
C ILE A 365 -12.15 29.17 10.97
N ILE A 366 -12.83 28.85 9.86
CA ILE A 366 -12.47 29.31 8.53
C ILE A 366 -12.72 30.80 8.37
N GLU A 367 -13.78 31.35 8.99
CA GLU A 367 -14.08 32.78 8.99
C GLU A 367 -13.06 33.59 9.80
N GLU A 368 -12.62 33.06 10.95
CA GLU A 368 -11.57 33.65 11.78
C GLU A 368 -10.20 33.60 11.09
N THR A 369 -9.90 32.48 10.44
CA THR A 369 -8.62 32.23 9.73
C THR A 369 -8.88 31.84 8.27
N PRO A 370 -9.19 32.81 7.37
CA PRO A 370 -9.50 32.52 5.99
C PRO A 370 -8.26 32.11 5.20
N PRO A 371 -8.44 31.34 4.08
CA PRO A 371 -7.33 31.00 3.21
C PRO A 371 -6.57 32.25 2.74
N PRO A 372 -5.23 32.24 2.76
CA PRO A 372 -4.43 33.36 2.30
C PRO A 372 -4.77 33.74 0.85
N SER A 373 -4.93 35.03 0.59
CA SER A 373 -5.15 35.52 -0.77
C SER A 373 -3.94 35.22 -1.66
N THR A 374 -4.19 34.77 -2.86
CA THR A 374 -3.13 34.47 -3.84
C THR A 374 -3.34 35.29 -5.09
N LYS A 375 -2.33 36.04 -5.50
CA LYS A 375 -2.40 36.95 -6.68
C LYS A 375 -3.58 37.92 -6.62
N GLY A 376 -3.87 38.50 -5.43
CA GLY A 376 -4.98 39.45 -5.24
C GLY A 376 -6.38 38.86 -5.26
N LYS A 377 -6.49 37.50 -5.32
CA LYS A 377 -7.78 36.81 -5.34
C LYS A 377 -8.13 36.29 -3.96
N TYR A 378 -9.34 36.63 -3.48
CA TYR A 378 -9.87 36.15 -2.20
C TYR A 378 -10.54 34.80 -2.37
N ILE A 379 -10.14 33.85 -1.51
CA ILE A 379 -10.71 32.50 -1.50
C ILE A 379 -11.77 32.46 -0.41
N ARG A 380 -12.98 32.00 -0.76
CA ARG A 380 -14.10 31.83 0.19
C ARG A 380 -14.52 30.37 0.18
N ILE A 381 -14.46 29.75 1.35
CA ILE A 381 -15.04 28.43 1.62
C ILE A 381 -16.44 28.68 2.18
N LYS A 382 -17.46 28.08 1.56
CA LYS A 382 -18.87 28.33 1.92
C LYS A 382 -19.55 27.14 2.59
N TYR A 383 -19.01 25.96 2.38
CA TYR A 383 -19.63 24.72 2.78
C TYR A 383 -18.59 23.60 2.82
N ALA A 384 -18.75 22.69 3.75
CA ALA A 384 -17.90 21.52 3.85
C ALA A 384 -18.72 20.28 4.23
N MET A 385 -18.25 19.10 3.85
CA MET A 385 -18.90 17.84 4.19
C MET A 385 -17.91 16.68 4.23
N GLN A 386 -18.23 15.66 5.00
CA GLN A 386 -17.55 14.36 4.91
C GLN A 386 -18.19 13.53 3.81
N LEU A 387 -17.37 12.90 2.96
CA LEU A 387 -17.85 11.98 1.92
C LEU A 387 -18.26 10.63 2.53
N PRO A 388 -19.24 9.93 1.97
CA PRO A 388 -19.67 8.60 2.40
C PRO A 388 -18.69 7.52 1.90
N THR A 389 -17.43 7.62 2.28
CA THR A 389 -16.36 6.70 1.87
C THR A 389 -15.85 5.91 3.08
N PRO A 390 -15.30 4.68 2.93
CA PRO A 390 -14.79 3.89 4.05
C PRO A 390 -13.68 4.57 4.87
N THR A 391 -13.05 5.59 4.31
CA THR A 391 -11.98 6.37 4.95
C THR A 391 -12.44 7.81 5.14
N PRO A 392 -11.97 8.55 6.17
CA PRO A 392 -12.34 9.94 6.38
C PRO A 392 -11.86 10.84 5.23
N GLN A 393 -12.79 11.31 4.43
CA GLN A 393 -12.56 12.24 3.32
C GLN A 393 -13.47 13.45 3.50
N PHE A 394 -12.90 14.64 3.49
CA PHE A 394 -13.62 15.87 3.66
C PHE A 394 -13.52 16.75 2.42
N VAL A 395 -14.62 17.30 1.98
CA VAL A 395 -14.68 18.20 0.83
C VAL A 395 -15.08 19.59 1.29
N PHE A 396 -14.28 20.58 0.94
CA PHE A 396 -14.53 21.99 1.16
C PHE A 396 -14.88 22.66 -0.17
N PHE A 397 -16.06 23.25 -0.25
CA PHE A 397 -16.52 23.92 -1.46
C PHE A 397 -16.15 25.40 -1.42
N CYS A 398 -15.36 25.81 -2.39
CA CYS A 398 -14.81 27.18 -2.49
C CYS A 398 -14.86 27.71 -3.92
N ASN A 399 -14.65 29.00 -4.07
CA ASN A 399 -14.66 29.67 -5.37
C ASN A 399 -13.40 29.42 -6.21
N LEU A 400 -12.23 29.18 -5.57
CA LEU A 400 -10.92 29.11 -6.23
C LEU A 400 -10.05 27.98 -5.62
N PRO A 401 -10.41 26.71 -5.81
CA PRO A 401 -9.74 25.58 -5.17
C PRO A 401 -8.26 25.47 -5.54
N GLN A 402 -7.88 25.85 -6.75
CA GLN A 402 -6.51 25.75 -7.28
C GLN A 402 -5.50 26.68 -6.58
N TYR A 403 -5.96 27.64 -5.77
CA TYR A 403 -5.10 28.59 -5.06
C TYR A 403 -4.92 28.25 -3.59
N ILE A 404 -5.58 27.21 -3.07
CA ILE A 404 -5.42 26.80 -1.68
C ILE A 404 -4.09 26.06 -1.53
N ARG A 405 -3.25 26.58 -0.61
CA ARG A 405 -1.92 26.04 -0.35
C ARG A 405 -1.96 24.88 0.64
N GLU A 406 -0.94 24.03 0.58
CA GLU A 406 -0.78 22.86 1.48
C GLU A 406 -0.79 23.23 2.96
N ASN A 407 -0.19 24.37 3.34
CA ASN A 407 -0.20 24.83 4.73
C ASN A 407 -1.62 25.06 5.26
N TYR A 408 -2.52 25.56 4.42
CA TYR A 408 -3.90 25.77 4.83
C TYR A 408 -4.68 24.45 4.93
N ARG A 409 -4.39 23.49 4.07
CA ARG A 409 -4.92 22.13 4.17
C ARG A 409 -4.54 21.49 5.50
N ARG A 410 -3.27 21.59 5.90
CA ARG A 410 -2.78 21.10 7.20
C ARG A 410 -3.43 21.82 8.39
N PHE A 411 -3.68 23.12 8.27
CA PHE A 411 -4.42 23.87 9.30
C PHE A 411 -5.82 23.28 9.49
N LEU A 412 -6.56 23.05 8.41
CA LEU A 412 -7.90 22.45 8.49
C LEU A 412 -7.84 21.01 9.03
N GLU A 413 -6.86 20.21 8.63
CA GLU A 413 -6.65 18.86 9.18
C GLU A 413 -6.41 18.88 10.67
N ASN A 414 -5.55 19.79 11.16
CA ASN A 414 -5.27 19.94 12.57
C ASN A 414 -6.53 20.37 13.36
N ALA A 415 -7.34 21.26 12.80
CA ALA A 415 -8.61 21.66 13.40
C ALA A 415 -9.59 20.48 13.52
N ILE A 416 -9.70 19.66 12.47
CA ILE A 416 -10.53 18.43 12.49
C ILE A 416 -10.03 17.47 13.56
N ARG A 417 -8.72 17.18 13.60
CA ARG A 417 -8.10 16.28 14.60
C ARG A 417 -8.22 16.77 16.03
N GLY A 418 -8.19 18.09 16.21
CA GLY A 418 -8.35 18.71 17.54
C GLY A 418 -9.75 18.55 18.15
N HIS A 419 -10.76 18.35 17.32
CA HIS A 419 -12.15 18.24 17.76
C HIS A 419 -12.69 16.78 17.70
N TRP A 420 -12.36 16.04 16.66
CA TRP A 420 -12.77 14.65 16.51
C TRP A 420 -11.56 13.71 16.60
N ASP A 421 -11.72 12.60 17.33
CA ASP A 421 -10.68 11.59 17.45
C ASP A 421 -10.53 10.81 16.11
N PHE A 422 -9.49 11.17 15.36
CA PHE A 422 -9.00 10.45 14.18
C PHE A 422 -7.56 9.96 14.38
N SER A 423 -7.13 9.76 15.63
CA SER A 423 -5.80 9.26 15.94
C SER A 423 -5.56 7.91 15.23
N GLY A 424 -4.42 7.79 14.60
CA GLY A 424 -4.06 6.60 13.80
C GLY A 424 -4.75 6.49 12.45
N VAL A 425 -5.55 7.48 12.03
CA VAL A 425 -6.31 7.42 10.76
C VAL A 425 -5.86 8.53 9.82
N PRO A 426 -5.42 8.22 8.58
CA PRO A 426 -5.14 9.23 7.57
C PRO A 426 -6.42 9.95 7.13
N ILE A 427 -6.40 11.28 7.17
CA ILE A 427 -7.50 12.12 6.70
C ILE A 427 -7.15 12.67 5.32
N GLN A 428 -8.16 12.79 4.46
CA GLN A 428 -8.03 13.44 3.17
C GLN A 428 -8.93 14.66 3.07
N ILE A 429 -8.35 15.76 2.59
CA ILE A 429 -9.08 17.02 2.39
C ILE A 429 -9.03 17.38 0.91
N TYR A 430 -10.20 17.59 0.33
CA TYR A 430 -10.38 18.02 -1.04
C TYR A 430 -11.02 19.39 -1.10
N PHE A 431 -10.64 20.16 -2.11
CA PHE A 431 -11.27 21.43 -2.43
C PHE A 431 -11.95 21.32 -3.78
N ARG A 432 -13.21 21.73 -3.83
CA ARG A 432 -13.99 21.70 -5.08
C ARG A 432 -14.63 23.05 -5.34
N GLN A 433 -14.75 23.41 -6.59
CA GLN A 433 -15.54 24.56 -7.00
C GLN A 433 -17.03 24.18 -6.91
N LYS A 434 -17.82 25.11 -6.35
CA LYS A 434 -19.27 24.99 -6.32
C LYS A 434 -19.86 25.54 -7.59
#